data_b2b96c42db76b8d1781292a48c35ad35
#
_entry.id   b2b96c42db76b8d1781292a48c35ad35
#
_cell.length_a   1.000
_cell.length_b   1.000
_cell.length_c   1.000
_cell.angle_alpha   90.00
_cell.angle_beta   90.00
_cell.angle_gamma   90.00
#
_symmetry.space_group_name_H-M   'P 1'
#
loop_
_entity.id
_entity.type
_entity.pdbx_description
1 polymer ?
#
loop_
_entity_poly.entity_id
_entity_poly.type
_entity_poly.pdbx_seq_one_letter_code
_entity_poly.pdbx_strand_id
1 'polypeptide(L)'
;MSRAKGGVVARRSHKKTIKAAKGYFSRRKNIFRVAVQAVEKAGQYAYRDRRRKKRNFRSLWIQRINAATRELGMTYGRFIYGLDKAGIVVDRKVLSDLAITDKAAFAALVEKAKAAQAA
;
A
#
# COMPACT_ATOMS: atom_id res chain seq x y z
N MET A 1 43.83 35.83 -15.47
CA MET A 1 43.59 34.54 -14.77
C MET A 1 42.30 33.94 -15.15
N SER A 2 42.27 32.67 -15.50
CA SER A 2 41.04 31.96 -15.76
C SER A 2 40.41 31.51 -14.45
N ARG A 3 39.09 31.57 -14.39
CA ARG A 3 38.32 31.13 -13.22
C ARG A 3 37.68 29.77 -13.52
N ALA A 4 37.80 28.85 -12.58
CA ALA A 4 37.21 27.53 -12.72
C ALA A 4 35.67 27.66 -12.68
N LYS A 5 35.00 27.02 -13.61
CA LYS A 5 33.52 26.99 -13.69
C LYS A 5 33.06 25.53 -13.63
N GLY A 6 31.87 25.34 -13.08
CA GLY A 6 31.30 23.99 -12.95
C GLY A 6 31.01 23.29 -14.28
N GLY A 7 30.75 24.04 -15.32
CA GLY A 7 30.53 23.53 -16.66
C GLY A 7 29.16 22.90 -16.88
N VAL A 8 28.99 22.35 -18.07
CA VAL A 8 27.71 21.81 -18.53
C VAL A 8 27.30 20.56 -17.75
N VAL A 9 28.25 19.69 -17.44
CA VAL A 9 27.99 18.42 -16.74
C VAL A 9 27.39 18.68 -15.36
N ALA A 10 28.02 19.57 -14.59
CA ALA A 10 27.55 19.93 -13.25
C ALA A 10 26.15 20.55 -13.31
N ARG A 11 25.93 21.45 -14.27
CA ARG A 11 24.63 22.11 -14.45
C ARG A 11 23.52 21.11 -14.78
N ARG A 12 23.79 20.15 -15.66
CA ARG A 12 22.83 19.11 -16.02
C ARG A 12 22.47 18.25 -14.82
N SER A 13 23.46 17.86 -14.02
CA SER A 13 23.26 17.07 -12.82
C SER A 13 22.41 17.82 -11.80
N HIS A 14 22.68 19.09 -11.59
CA HIS A 14 21.92 19.94 -10.69
C HIS A 14 20.48 20.12 -11.15
N LYS A 15 20.27 20.35 -12.45
CA LYS A 15 18.94 20.51 -13.02
C LYS A 15 18.12 19.24 -12.90
N LYS A 16 18.74 18.08 -13.02
CA LYS A 16 18.06 16.80 -12.86
C LYS A 16 17.47 16.67 -11.46
N THR A 17 18.24 17.02 -10.46
CA THR A 17 17.79 16.98 -9.07
C THR A 17 16.66 17.99 -8.81
N ILE A 18 16.82 19.22 -9.33
CA ILE A 18 15.82 20.28 -9.16
C ILE A 18 14.52 19.89 -9.87
N LYS A 19 14.61 19.27 -11.03
CA LYS A 19 13.45 18.79 -11.76
C LYS A 19 12.70 17.72 -10.98
N ALA A 20 13.44 16.81 -10.30
CA ALA A 20 12.85 15.79 -9.46
C ALA A 20 12.15 16.41 -8.23
N ALA A 21 12.59 17.60 -7.80
CA ALA A 21 12.01 18.30 -6.66
C ALA A 21 10.88 19.26 -7.05
N LYS A 22 10.40 19.20 -8.28
CA LYS A 22 9.33 20.07 -8.77
C LYS A 22 8.08 19.91 -7.90
N GLY A 23 7.53 21.05 -7.48
CA GLY A 23 6.34 21.05 -6.64
C GLY A 23 6.62 21.00 -5.15
N TYR A 24 7.88 20.90 -4.75
CA TYR A 24 8.24 20.86 -3.33
C TYR A 24 8.05 22.24 -2.69
N PHE A 25 7.87 22.21 -1.38
CA PHE A 25 7.56 23.41 -0.61
C PHE A 25 8.75 24.37 -0.53
N SER A 26 8.47 25.65 -0.75
CA SER A 26 9.43 26.76 -0.58
C SER A 26 10.69 26.55 -1.44
N ARG A 27 11.86 26.82 -0.90
CA ARG A 27 13.14 26.73 -1.59
C ARG A 27 13.60 25.32 -1.90
N ARG A 28 12.93 24.31 -1.38
CA ARG A 28 13.25 22.90 -1.67
C ARG A 28 13.05 22.55 -3.13
N LYS A 29 12.24 23.33 -3.84
CA LYS A 29 11.96 23.09 -5.27
C LYS A 29 12.99 23.72 -6.21
N ASN A 30 13.75 24.73 -5.77
CA ASN A 30 14.59 25.52 -6.68
C ASN A 30 16.03 25.78 -6.20
N ILE A 31 16.39 25.45 -4.98
CA ILE A 31 17.77 25.56 -4.49
C ILE A 31 18.37 24.15 -4.45
N PHE A 32 19.44 23.95 -5.22
CA PHE A 32 20.06 22.62 -5.38
C PHE A 32 20.44 21.97 -4.05
N ARG A 33 21.12 22.72 -3.17
CA ARG A 33 21.61 22.19 -1.89
C ARG A 33 20.48 21.62 -1.03
N VAL A 34 19.36 22.31 -0.96
CA VAL A 34 18.19 21.88 -0.21
C VAL A 34 17.41 20.83 -0.97
N ALA A 35 17.31 20.98 -2.30
CA ALA A 35 16.61 20.04 -3.17
C ALA A 35 17.22 18.64 -3.12
N VAL A 36 18.55 18.53 -3.07
CA VAL A 36 19.24 17.25 -2.93
C VAL A 36 18.78 16.51 -1.68
N GLN A 37 18.80 17.21 -0.55
CA GLN A 37 18.37 16.61 0.72
C GLN A 37 16.91 16.19 0.69
N ALA A 38 16.05 17.03 0.12
CA ALA A 38 14.63 16.74 0.01
C ALA A 38 14.35 15.52 -0.87
N VAL A 39 15.02 15.43 -2.02
CA VAL A 39 14.87 14.30 -2.95
C VAL A 39 15.39 13.01 -2.34
N GLU A 40 16.53 13.06 -1.64
CA GLU A 40 17.08 11.90 -0.95
C GLU A 40 16.13 11.38 0.11
N LYS A 41 15.55 12.29 0.91
CA LYS A 41 14.59 11.91 1.94
C LYS A 41 13.32 11.35 1.33
N ALA A 42 12.83 11.95 0.23
CA ALA A 42 11.68 11.44 -0.50
C ALA A 42 11.94 10.02 -1.01
N GLY A 43 13.15 9.74 -1.50
CA GLY A 43 13.53 8.41 -1.93
C GLY A 43 13.54 7.40 -0.81
N GLN A 44 14.06 7.79 0.35
CA GLN A 44 14.04 6.93 1.55
C GLN A 44 12.62 6.63 2.00
N TYR A 45 11.76 7.63 2.01
CA TYR A 45 10.35 7.45 2.35
C TYR A 45 9.64 6.55 1.32
N ALA A 46 9.91 6.74 0.04
CA ALA A 46 9.32 5.92 -1.01
C ALA A 46 9.70 4.44 -0.85
N TYR A 47 10.98 4.16 -0.56
CA TYR A 47 11.46 2.81 -0.30
C TYR A 47 10.74 2.18 0.89
N ARG A 48 10.70 2.90 2.01
CA ARG A 48 10.06 2.43 3.23
C ARG A 48 8.56 2.22 3.01
N ASP A 49 7.90 3.18 2.36
CA ASP A 49 6.44 3.19 2.22
C ASP A 49 5.95 2.15 1.20
N ARG A 50 6.78 1.78 0.20
CA ARG A 50 6.43 0.66 -0.67
C ARG A 50 6.29 -0.64 0.11
N ARG A 51 7.09 -0.83 1.15
CA ARG A 51 6.99 -1.99 2.04
C ARG A 51 5.82 -1.88 3.00
N ARG A 52 5.59 -0.68 3.53
CA ARG A 52 4.44 -0.40 4.40
C ARG A 52 3.11 -0.51 3.66
N LYS A 53 3.11 -0.18 2.37
CA LYS A 53 1.92 -0.28 1.51
C LYS A 53 1.30 -1.67 1.57
N LYS A 54 2.11 -2.70 1.47
CA LYS A 54 1.65 -4.08 1.53
C LYS A 54 0.95 -4.39 2.86
N ARG A 55 1.55 -3.95 3.96
CA ARG A 55 0.96 -4.16 5.30
C ARG A 55 -0.31 -3.35 5.50
N ASN A 56 -0.31 -2.12 5.00
CA ASN A 56 -1.47 -1.23 5.13
C ASN A 56 -2.67 -1.77 4.36
N PHE A 57 -2.45 -2.26 3.14
CA PHE A 57 -3.52 -2.88 2.36
C PHE A 57 -4.02 -4.15 2.99
N ARG A 58 -3.13 -4.98 3.53
CA ARG A 58 -3.53 -6.18 4.23
C ARG A 58 -4.42 -5.86 5.44
N SER A 59 -4.05 -4.84 6.21
CA SER A 59 -4.87 -4.39 7.35
C SER A 59 -6.24 -3.91 6.89
N LEU A 60 -6.29 -3.18 5.78
CA LEU A 60 -7.55 -2.70 5.21
C LEU A 60 -8.43 -3.86 4.77
N TRP A 61 -7.85 -4.86 4.09
CA TRP A 61 -8.61 -6.04 3.66
C TRP A 61 -9.19 -6.81 4.84
N ILE A 62 -8.38 -7.00 5.88
CA ILE A 62 -8.81 -7.68 7.11
C ILE A 62 -9.98 -6.92 7.75
N GLN A 63 -9.88 -5.60 7.81
CA GLN A 63 -10.91 -4.75 8.39
C GLN A 63 -12.23 -4.86 7.63
N ARG A 64 -12.17 -4.83 6.31
CA ARG A 64 -13.35 -4.96 5.44
C ARG A 64 -13.99 -6.34 5.54
N ILE A 65 -13.16 -7.38 5.53
CA ILE A 65 -13.63 -8.77 5.68
C ILE A 65 -14.30 -8.94 7.04
N ASN A 66 -13.68 -8.44 8.10
CA ASN A 66 -14.22 -8.54 9.44
C ASN A 66 -15.59 -7.84 9.57
N ALA A 67 -15.70 -6.63 9.00
CA ALA A 67 -16.98 -5.91 9.01
C ALA A 67 -18.08 -6.71 8.31
N ALA A 68 -17.78 -7.27 7.16
CA ALA A 68 -18.75 -8.05 6.38
C ALA A 68 -19.12 -9.36 7.06
N THR A 69 -18.16 -10.06 7.67
CA THR A 69 -18.45 -11.32 8.38
C THR A 69 -19.26 -11.08 9.64
N ARG A 70 -19.04 -9.98 10.33
CA ARG A 70 -19.82 -9.63 11.53
C ARG A 70 -21.27 -9.34 11.20
N GLU A 71 -21.54 -8.76 10.06
CA GLU A 71 -22.92 -8.58 9.58
C GLU A 71 -23.65 -9.93 9.40
N LEU A 72 -22.88 -10.96 9.08
CA LEU A 72 -23.40 -12.31 8.87
C LEU A 72 -23.25 -13.20 10.12
N GLY A 73 -22.92 -12.58 11.25
CA GLY A 73 -22.88 -13.27 12.54
C GLY A 73 -21.63 -14.08 12.83
N MET A 74 -20.50 -13.73 12.18
CA MET A 74 -19.25 -14.45 12.34
C MET A 74 -18.09 -13.49 12.59
N THR A 75 -17.06 -13.91 13.33
CA THR A 75 -15.84 -13.10 13.51
C THR A 75 -14.83 -13.41 12.42
N TYR A 76 -13.92 -12.48 12.16
CA TYR A 76 -12.88 -12.66 11.15
C TYR A 76 -12.05 -13.92 11.41
N GLY A 77 -11.60 -14.10 12.65
CA GLY A 77 -10.76 -15.26 13.00
C GLY A 77 -11.43 -16.59 12.72
N ARG A 78 -12.70 -16.69 13.07
CA ARG A 78 -13.48 -17.91 12.81
C ARG A 78 -13.73 -18.12 11.33
N PHE A 79 -13.95 -17.04 10.60
CA PHE A 79 -14.16 -17.10 9.16
C PHE A 79 -12.92 -17.66 8.45
N ILE A 80 -11.75 -17.11 8.76
CA ILE A 80 -10.48 -17.58 8.17
C ILE A 80 -10.20 -19.04 8.54
N TYR A 81 -10.43 -19.40 9.80
CA TYR A 81 -10.27 -20.77 10.26
C TYR A 81 -11.22 -21.71 9.50
N GLY A 82 -12.47 -21.30 9.33
CA GLY A 82 -13.47 -22.07 8.59
C GLY A 82 -13.13 -22.28 7.13
N LEU A 83 -12.61 -21.25 6.48
CA LEU A 83 -12.16 -21.36 5.07
C LEU A 83 -10.98 -22.32 4.96
N ASP A 84 -10.04 -22.24 5.88
CA ASP A 84 -8.87 -23.13 5.90
C ASP A 84 -9.31 -24.58 6.09
N LYS A 85 -10.23 -24.81 7.04
CA LYS A 85 -10.77 -26.14 7.32
C LYS A 85 -11.57 -26.69 6.14
N ALA A 86 -12.25 -25.84 5.40
CA ALA A 86 -13.01 -26.23 4.19
C ALA A 86 -12.11 -26.44 2.97
N GLY A 87 -10.83 -26.12 3.08
CA GLY A 87 -9.88 -26.26 1.98
C GLY A 87 -10.04 -25.18 0.91
N ILE A 88 -10.68 -24.07 1.23
CA ILE A 88 -10.90 -22.96 0.29
C ILE A 88 -9.69 -22.02 0.35
N VAL A 89 -9.00 -21.85 -0.76
CA VAL A 89 -7.81 -21.00 -0.87
C VAL A 89 -8.17 -19.75 -1.67
N VAL A 90 -8.47 -18.67 -0.97
CA VAL A 90 -8.77 -17.35 -1.56
C VAL A 90 -8.02 -16.31 -0.74
N ASP A 91 -7.30 -15.41 -1.43
CA ASP A 91 -6.54 -14.41 -0.71
C ASP A 91 -7.44 -13.30 -0.16
N ARG A 92 -6.89 -12.53 0.77
CA ARG A 92 -7.65 -11.50 1.49
C ARG A 92 -8.07 -10.35 0.60
N LYS A 93 -7.27 -10.04 -0.42
CA LYS A 93 -7.61 -9.00 -1.40
C LYS A 93 -8.90 -9.34 -2.12
N VAL A 94 -9.01 -10.57 -2.62
CA VAL A 94 -10.18 -11.05 -3.34
C VAL A 94 -11.39 -11.12 -2.41
N LEU A 95 -11.22 -11.61 -1.18
CA LEU A 95 -12.30 -11.67 -0.18
C LEU A 95 -12.85 -10.28 0.14
N SER A 96 -11.96 -9.30 0.30
CA SER A 96 -12.35 -7.91 0.54
C SER A 96 -13.15 -7.33 -0.63
N ASP A 97 -12.72 -7.63 -1.85
CA ASP A 97 -13.41 -7.18 -3.06
C ASP A 97 -14.80 -7.79 -3.16
N LEU A 98 -14.93 -9.10 -2.94
CA LEU A 98 -16.21 -9.79 -2.95
C LEU A 98 -17.17 -9.25 -1.88
N ALA A 99 -16.65 -8.90 -0.72
CA ALA A 99 -17.44 -8.37 0.37
C ALA A 99 -18.13 -7.04 -0.01
N ILE A 100 -17.56 -6.30 -0.95
CA ILE A 100 -18.10 -5.02 -1.40
C ILE A 100 -18.89 -5.18 -2.70
N THR A 101 -18.34 -5.88 -3.68
CA THR A 101 -18.88 -5.92 -5.04
C THR A 101 -19.90 -7.05 -5.24
N ASP A 102 -19.73 -8.17 -4.54
CA ASP A 102 -20.62 -9.33 -4.68
C ASP A 102 -20.90 -9.93 -3.31
N LYS A 103 -21.84 -9.31 -2.61
CA LYS A 103 -22.21 -9.73 -1.25
C LYS A 103 -22.80 -11.13 -1.21
N ALA A 104 -23.49 -11.54 -2.27
CA ALA A 104 -24.07 -12.89 -2.34
C ALA A 104 -22.98 -13.98 -2.39
N ALA A 105 -21.95 -13.77 -3.21
CA ALA A 105 -20.83 -14.70 -3.27
C ALA A 105 -20.07 -14.75 -1.96
N PHE A 106 -19.89 -13.61 -1.31
CA PHE A 106 -19.25 -13.53 0.00
C PHE A 106 -20.05 -14.26 1.07
N ALA A 107 -21.37 -14.08 1.08
CA ALA A 107 -22.28 -14.77 2.01
C ALA A 107 -22.21 -16.29 1.82
N ALA A 108 -22.09 -16.75 0.58
CA ALA A 108 -21.94 -18.18 0.28
C ALA A 108 -20.63 -18.73 0.89
N LEU A 109 -19.53 -17.96 0.82
CA LEU A 109 -18.28 -18.35 1.45
C LEU A 109 -18.39 -18.41 2.98
N VAL A 110 -19.11 -17.46 3.58
CA VAL A 110 -19.34 -17.45 5.04
C VAL A 110 -20.15 -18.69 5.46
N GLU A 111 -21.16 -19.06 4.69
CA GLU A 111 -21.95 -20.26 4.96
C GLU A 111 -21.09 -21.52 4.89
N LYS A 112 -20.23 -21.62 3.89
CA LYS A 112 -19.28 -22.75 3.78
C LYS A 112 -18.33 -22.80 4.96
N ALA A 113 -17.85 -21.65 5.44
CA ALA A 113 -16.96 -21.59 6.59
C ALA A 113 -17.69 -22.03 7.88
N LYS A 114 -18.95 -21.62 8.04
CA LYS A 114 -19.77 -22.04 9.17
C LYS A 114 -20.01 -23.54 9.15
N ALA A 115 -20.34 -24.09 8.00
CA ALA A 115 -20.57 -25.52 7.83
C ALA A 115 -19.31 -26.33 8.16
N ALA A 116 -18.13 -25.86 7.75
CA ALA A 116 -16.86 -26.53 8.02
C ALA A 116 -16.55 -26.56 9.52
N GLN A 117 -16.91 -25.52 10.26
CA GLN A 117 -16.70 -25.45 11.70
C GLN A 117 -17.68 -26.33 12.48
N ALA A 118 -18.91 -26.46 11.98
CA ALA A 118 -19.94 -27.27 12.60
C ALA A 118 -19.67 -28.78 12.43
N ALA A 119 -18.87 -29.15 11.46
CA ALA A 119 -18.44 -30.54 11.24
C ALA A 119 -17.22 -30.92 12.14
#